data_8cab3091d79bf468e0d6e28e82e8e600
#
_entry.id   8cab3091d79bf468e0d6e28e82e8e600
#
_cell.length_a   1.000
_cell.length_b   1.000
_cell.length_c   1.000
_cell.angle_alpha   90.00
_cell.angle_beta   90.00
_cell.angle_gamma   90.00
#
_symmetry.space_group_name_H-M   'P 1'
#
loop_
_entity.id
_entity.type
_entity.pdbx_description
1 polymer ?
#
loop_
_entity_poly.entity_id
_entity_poly.type
_entity_poly.pdbx_seq_one_letter_code
_entity_poly.pdbx_strand_id
1 'polypeptide(L)'
;MIKFLLLAFFMSFKVFAALDVTISQGKVEPTPIAITQVFGSDADTARYGNTIRKIISNNLTNSGLFYTVNEDLYIQSDNLVDKVPRFEDWKLIKAQFLLSADVKKTNKGIQLRMRLYDVFNGTEIEKLQLTVPDEDLIRRVGHTVSDIVYERITGETGYFDTRIVYVSEVGPLDQRVKRLAIMDQDGHIESHQFLTDGKNLVLTPRFAPNNQTITYMEYKNNLPRVYIYDLLTGEREIVGDFPGMTFAPRFSPDSKSVVMSFSDPKTANSEIYLMDINTRSLERLTKDSGIDTSPSFSPDGEQIVFNSDRGGSPQLFTMNKDGTNIKRISKGRGVYGNPVWSPRGDLIAFVKNIKPNFYIGVMDTNGENERIVVQDFSLESPAWSPNGRYLIFYRQQRSNSDGT
;
A
#
# COMPACT_ATOMS: atom_id res chain seq x y z
N MET A 1 -48.00 44.41 13.85
CA MET A 1 -46.80 44.01 14.62
C MET A 1 -46.74 42.50 14.63
N ILE A 2 -45.99 41.89 13.70
CA ILE A 2 -45.80 40.45 13.56
C ILE A 2 -44.42 40.15 14.12
N LYS A 3 -44.36 39.36 15.22
CA LYS A 3 -43.09 38.89 15.81
C LYS A 3 -42.64 37.65 15.07
N PHE A 4 -41.50 37.76 14.36
CA PHE A 4 -40.75 36.61 13.80
C PHE A 4 -39.98 35.93 14.93
N LEU A 5 -40.29 34.69 15.20
CA LEU A 5 -39.51 33.81 16.08
C LEU A 5 -38.43 33.11 15.25
N LEU A 6 -37.18 33.49 15.44
CA LEU A 6 -36.02 32.82 14.81
C LEU A 6 -35.72 31.57 15.62
N LEU A 7 -36.00 30.40 15.06
CA LEU A 7 -35.62 29.09 15.63
C LEU A 7 -34.18 28.79 15.18
N ALA A 8 -33.21 28.98 16.08
CA ALA A 8 -31.82 28.59 15.83
C ALA A 8 -31.67 27.08 15.97
N PHE A 9 -31.45 26.42 14.85
CA PHE A 9 -31.13 24.97 14.79
C PHE A 9 -29.66 24.77 15.16
N PHE A 10 -29.36 24.37 16.38
CA PHE A 10 -28.03 23.94 16.78
C PHE A 10 -27.74 22.55 16.21
N MET A 11 -27.02 22.52 15.08
CA MET A 11 -26.38 21.29 14.61
C MET A 11 -25.17 21.01 15.51
N SER A 12 -25.28 20.03 16.36
CA SER A 12 -24.15 19.51 17.13
C SER A 12 -23.23 18.72 16.21
N PHE A 13 -22.20 19.35 15.71
CA PHE A 13 -21.07 18.63 15.09
C PHE A 13 -20.35 17.89 16.21
N LYS A 14 -20.37 16.54 16.17
CA LYS A 14 -19.47 15.74 16.97
C LYS A 14 -18.07 15.95 16.40
N VAL A 15 -17.29 16.80 17.03
CA VAL A 15 -15.85 16.91 16.75
C VAL A 15 -15.22 15.66 17.36
N PHE A 16 -14.87 14.70 16.51
CA PHE A 16 -13.96 13.64 16.88
C PHE A 16 -12.58 14.29 17.04
N ALA A 17 -11.99 14.20 18.21
CA ALA A 17 -10.61 14.60 18.43
C ALA A 17 -9.72 13.59 17.68
N ALA A 18 -9.33 13.93 16.45
CA ALA A 18 -8.25 13.22 15.75
C ALA A 18 -6.95 13.46 16.53
N LEU A 19 -6.18 12.40 16.71
CA LEU A 19 -4.84 12.51 17.27
C LEU A 19 -3.98 13.28 16.26
N ASP A 20 -3.68 14.54 16.54
CA ASP A 20 -2.84 15.36 15.66
C ASP A 20 -1.37 14.99 15.88
N VAL A 21 -0.88 14.02 15.11
CA VAL A 21 0.51 13.57 15.16
C VAL A 21 1.37 14.51 14.33
N THR A 22 1.81 15.60 14.94
CA THR A 22 2.80 16.49 14.33
C THR A 22 4.17 15.82 14.40
N ILE A 23 4.67 15.29 13.29
CA ILE A 23 6.03 14.76 13.17
C ILE A 23 7.01 15.94 13.05
N SER A 24 7.35 16.57 14.15
CA SER A 24 8.57 17.36 14.28
C SER A 24 9.68 16.38 14.67
N GLN A 25 10.78 16.29 13.95
CA GLN A 25 12.06 15.55 14.17
C GLN A 25 12.27 14.79 15.51
N GLY A 26 11.21 14.34 16.17
CA GLY A 26 11.19 13.59 17.42
C GLY A 26 10.68 12.17 17.16
N LYS A 27 11.19 11.20 17.90
CA LYS A 27 10.61 9.85 17.96
C LYS A 27 9.16 9.98 18.37
N VAL A 28 8.23 9.59 17.49
CA VAL A 28 6.83 9.38 17.88
C VAL A 28 6.84 8.26 18.91
N GLU A 29 6.42 8.52 20.14
CA GLU A 29 6.25 7.45 21.13
C GLU A 29 5.00 6.64 20.69
N PRO A 30 5.15 5.33 20.45
CA PRO A 30 4.02 4.52 20.04
C PRO A 30 2.93 4.48 21.11
N THR A 31 1.69 4.56 20.69
CA THR A 31 0.52 4.53 21.57
C THR A 31 0.30 3.13 22.16
N PRO A 32 0.18 3.01 23.53
CA PRO A 32 -0.05 1.72 24.17
C PRO A 32 -1.47 1.22 23.95
N ILE A 33 -1.59 0.02 23.39
CA ILE A 33 -2.87 -0.68 23.22
C ILE A 33 -2.83 -2.06 23.90
N ALA A 34 -3.82 -2.35 24.72
CA ALA A 34 -4.06 -3.68 25.26
C ALA A 34 -4.99 -4.44 24.32
N ILE A 35 -4.60 -5.65 23.93
CA ILE A 35 -5.40 -6.55 23.09
C ILE A 35 -5.64 -7.82 23.89
N THR A 36 -6.86 -7.99 24.40
CA THR A 36 -7.20 -9.18 25.20
C THR A 36 -7.16 -10.44 24.36
N GLN A 37 -7.22 -11.59 25.01
CA GLN A 37 -7.48 -12.83 24.31
C GLN A 37 -8.79 -12.68 23.49
N VAL A 38 -8.77 -13.14 22.25
CA VAL A 38 -9.98 -13.26 21.43
C VAL A 38 -10.61 -14.61 21.76
N PHE A 39 -11.72 -14.54 22.51
CA PHE A 39 -12.34 -15.72 23.09
C PHE A 39 -13.09 -16.54 22.03
N GLY A 40 -12.93 -17.86 22.10
CA GLY A 40 -13.71 -18.83 21.31
C GLY A 40 -14.48 -19.76 22.25
N SER A 41 -15.61 -20.30 21.79
CA SER A 41 -16.45 -21.23 22.54
C SER A 41 -16.00 -22.68 22.45
N ASP A 42 -15.17 -23.02 21.48
CA ASP A 42 -14.62 -24.35 21.18
C ASP A 42 -13.18 -24.23 20.66
N ALA A 43 -12.53 -25.38 20.43
CA ALA A 43 -11.13 -25.44 20.03
C ALA A 43 -10.85 -24.71 18.69
N ASP A 44 -11.75 -24.81 17.71
CA ASP A 44 -11.58 -24.16 16.42
C ASP A 44 -11.72 -22.65 16.56
N THR A 45 -12.77 -22.16 17.23
CA THR A 45 -12.98 -20.71 17.42
C THR A 45 -11.91 -20.11 18.32
N ALA A 46 -11.34 -20.85 19.28
CA ALA A 46 -10.16 -20.42 20.03
C ALA A 46 -8.92 -20.31 19.14
N ARG A 47 -8.70 -21.24 18.21
CA ARG A 47 -7.62 -21.19 17.21
C ARG A 47 -7.79 -19.95 16.29
N TYR A 48 -8.99 -19.69 15.80
CA TYR A 48 -9.31 -18.51 15.00
C TYR A 48 -9.05 -17.21 15.80
N GLY A 49 -9.49 -17.17 17.04
CA GLY A 49 -9.25 -16.03 17.93
C GLY A 49 -7.77 -15.73 18.13
N ASN A 50 -6.95 -16.77 18.35
CA ASN A 50 -5.51 -16.61 18.48
C ASN A 50 -4.86 -16.08 17.18
N THR A 51 -5.30 -16.58 16.02
CA THR A 51 -4.83 -16.08 14.72
C THR A 51 -5.16 -14.61 14.52
N ILE A 52 -6.42 -14.24 14.74
CA ILE A 52 -6.89 -12.85 14.62
C ILE A 52 -6.10 -11.92 15.55
N ARG A 53 -5.94 -12.30 16.82
CA ARG A 53 -5.20 -11.52 17.80
C ARG A 53 -3.76 -11.27 17.40
N LYS A 54 -3.05 -12.31 16.94
CA LYS A 54 -1.67 -12.20 16.46
C LYS A 54 -1.55 -11.23 15.28
N ILE A 55 -2.47 -11.33 14.32
CA ILE A 55 -2.49 -10.44 13.14
C ILE A 55 -2.70 -9.00 13.58
N ILE A 56 -3.69 -8.72 14.44
CA ILE A 56 -3.95 -7.36 14.92
C ILE A 56 -2.74 -6.79 15.66
N SER A 57 -2.16 -7.58 16.59
CA SER A 57 -0.98 -7.16 17.35
C SER A 57 0.20 -6.84 16.44
N ASN A 58 0.49 -7.72 15.48
CA ASN A 58 1.59 -7.52 14.53
C ASN A 58 1.36 -6.30 13.62
N ASN A 59 0.17 -6.17 13.06
CA ASN A 59 -0.19 -5.05 12.17
C ASN A 59 -0.02 -3.71 12.89
N LEU A 60 -0.62 -3.57 14.06
CA LEU A 60 -0.56 -2.33 14.83
C LEU A 60 0.87 -2.00 15.26
N THR A 61 1.63 -3.00 15.74
CA THR A 61 3.03 -2.80 16.15
C THR A 61 3.91 -2.44 14.94
N ASN A 62 3.75 -3.15 13.81
CA ASN A 62 4.54 -2.90 12.60
C ASN A 62 4.23 -1.53 11.96
N SER A 63 3.09 -0.93 12.26
CA SER A 63 2.80 0.44 11.84
C SER A 63 3.74 1.47 12.48
N GLY A 64 4.40 1.12 13.58
CA GLY A 64 5.25 2.04 14.36
C GLY A 64 4.47 3.08 15.18
N LEU A 65 3.13 3.10 15.08
CA LEU A 65 2.27 4.03 15.83
C LEU A 65 1.73 3.45 17.12
N PHE A 66 1.83 2.12 17.30
CA PHE A 66 1.33 1.41 18.46
C PHE A 66 2.38 0.47 19.04
N TYR A 67 2.25 0.19 20.31
CA TYR A 67 2.86 -0.99 20.92
C TYR A 67 1.82 -1.76 21.73
N THR A 68 1.84 -3.08 21.66
CA THR A 68 0.95 -3.93 22.45
C THR A 68 1.48 -4.08 23.87
N VAL A 69 0.64 -3.75 24.85
CA VAL A 69 0.95 -3.95 26.27
C VAL A 69 1.08 -5.45 26.53
N ASN A 70 2.12 -5.85 27.31
CA ASN A 70 2.36 -7.25 27.64
C ASN A 70 1.15 -7.85 28.38
N GLU A 71 0.65 -8.99 27.87
CA GLU A 71 -0.52 -9.68 28.42
C GLU A 71 -0.33 -10.20 29.85
N ASP A 72 0.90 -10.50 30.26
CA ASP A 72 1.21 -10.92 31.62
C ASP A 72 0.86 -9.86 32.67
N LEU A 73 0.67 -8.61 32.24
CA LEU A 73 0.27 -7.50 33.11
C LEU A 73 -1.25 -7.36 33.24
N TYR A 74 -2.05 -8.14 32.47
CA TYR A 74 -3.50 -7.97 32.46
C TYR A 74 -4.15 -8.49 33.75
N ILE A 75 -4.81 -7.59 34.47
CA ILE A 75 -5.54 -7.92 35.71
C ILE A 75 -6.90 -8.55 35.38
N GLN A 76 -7.51 -8.14 34.26
CA GLN A 76 -8.75 -8.70 33.74
C GLN A 76 -8.45 -9.65 32.57
N SER A 77 -8.77 -10.93 32.75
CA SER A 77 -8.59 -11.98 31.73
C SER A 77 -9.92 -12.47 31.13
N ASP A 78 -11.04 -11.90 31.55
CA ASP A 78 -12.39 -12.30 31.10
C ASP A 78 -12.69 -11.83 29.68
N ASN A 79 -13.70 -12.47 29.03
CA ASN A 79 -14.32 -11.92 27.85
C ASN A 79 -15.09 -10.64 28.21
N LEU A 80 -14.61 -9.51 27.68
CA LEU A 80 -15.15 -8.17 27.96
C LEU A 80 -16.12 -7.68 26.88
N VAL A 81 -16.44 -8.49 25.86
CA VAL A 81 -17.33 -8.07 24.76
C VAL A 81 -18.74 -7.73 25.24
N ASP A 82 -19.25 -8.44 26.24
CA ASP A 82 -20.57 -8.19 26.83
C ASP A 82 -20.52 -7.56 28.24
N LYS A 83 -19.33 -7.09 28.67
CA LYS A 83 -19.09 -6.48 29.98
C LYS A 83 -18.44 -5.12 29.84
N VAL A 84 -18.70 -4.21 30.75
CA VAL A 84 -17.95 -2.96 30.86
C VAL A 84 -16.61 -3.25 31.53
N PRO A 85 -15.46 -2.88 30.93
CA PRO A 85 -14.16 -3.06 31.54
C PRO A 85 -14.03 -2.24 32.85
N ARG A 86 -13.26 -2.75 33.80
CA ARG A 86 -12.76 -1.93 34.92
C ARG A 86 -11.59 -1.11 34.45
N PHE A 87 -11.83 0.10 33.95
CA PHE A 87 -10.82 0.93 33.30
C PHE A 87 -9.61 1.24 34.18
N GLU A 88 -9.80 1.30 35.49
CA GLU A 88 -8.69 1.55 36.44
C GLU A 88 -7.61 0.46 36.39
N ASP A 89 -7.99 -0.81 36.19
CA ASP A 89 -7.03 -1.92 36.03
C ASP A 89 -6.15 -1.72 34.79
N TRP A 90 -6.72 -1.21 33.69
CA TRP A 90 -6.01 -0.93 32.45
C TRP A 90 -5.17 0.34 32.51
N LYS A 91 -5.60 1.34 33.28
CA LYS A 91 -4.80 2.55 33.56
C LYS A 91 -3.53 2.23 34.35
N LEU A 92 -3.59 1.29 35.30
CA LEU A 92 -2.45 0.86 36.10
C LEU A 92 -1.29 0.31 35.23
N ILE A 93 -1.62 -0.41 34.15
CA ILE A 93 -0.64 -0.93 33.19
C ILE A 93 -0.37 0.02 32.01
N LYS A 94 -0.84 1.28 32.12
CA LYS A 94 -0.64 2.36 31.16
C LYS A 94 -1.19 2.05 29.75
N ALA A 95 -2.20 1.19 29.63
CA ALA A 95 -2.92 1.03 28.36
C ALA A 95 -3.74 2.29 28.08
N GLN A 96 -3.57 2.88 26.90
CA GLN A 96 -4.40 4.00 26.44
C GLN A 96 -5.65 3.51 25.76
N PHE A 97 -5.54 2.44 24.99
CA PHE A 97 -6.66 1.79 24.35
C PHE A 97 -6.77 0.32 24.76
N LEU A 98 -7.99 -0.20 24.72
CA LEU A 98 -8.30 -1.59 25.04
C LEU A 98 -9.17 -2.18 23.92
N LEU A 99 -8.68 -3.24 23.28
CA LEU A 99 -9.42 -4.04 22.32
C LEU A 99 -9.84 -5.37 22.96
N SER A 100 -11.13 -5.66 22.99
CA SER A 100 -11.68 -6.95 23.39
C SER A 100 -12.50 -7.54 22.27
N ALA A 101 -12.41 -8.86 22.06
CA ALA A 101 -13.12 -9.55 20.99
C ALA A 101 -13.46 -11.00 21.36
N ASP A 102 -14.47 -11.54 20.69
CA ASP A 102 -14.80 -12.96 20.70
C ASP A 102 -15.17 -13.49 19.30
N VAL A 103 -15.04 -14.80 19.14
CA VAL A 103 -15.37 -15.53 17.91
C VAL A 103 -16.32 -16.67 18.23
N LYS A 104 -17.34 -16.86 17.40
CA LYS A 104 -18.27 -17.98 17.49
C LYS A 104 -18.69 -18.48 16.12
N LYS A 105 -18.99 -19.78 16.04
CA LYS A 105 -19.66 -20.36 14.88
C LYS A 105 -21.16 -20.04 14.93
N THR A 106 -21.72 -19.71 13.79
CA THR A 106 -23.16 -19.45 13.60
C THR A 106 -23.65 -20.19 12.38
N ASN A 107 -24.98 -20.23 12.17
CA ASN A 107 -25.56 -20.79 10.94
C ASN A 107 -25.20 -20.00 9.65
N LYS A 108 -24.62 -18.80 9.79
CA LYS A 108 -24.18 -17.92 8.68
C LYS A 108 -22.66 -17.94 8.47
N GLY A 109 -21.94 -18.76 9.23
CA GLY A 109 -20.48 -18.81 9.20
C GLY A 109 -19.84 -18.42 10.53
N ILE A 110 -18.59 -17.94 10.46
CA ILE A 110 -17.78 -17.55 11.61
C ILE A 110 -18.02 -16.06 11.90
N GLN A 111 -18.46 -15.75 13.11
CA GLN A 111 -18.75 -14.39 13.55
C GLN A 111 -17.73 -13.93 14.56
N LEU A 112 -17.10 -12.78 14.28
CA LEU A 112 -16.30 -12.00 15.23
C LEU A 112 -17.16 -10.87 15.80
N ARG A 113 -17.06 -10.62 17.11
CA ARG A 113 -17.51 -9.39 17.74
C ARG A 113 -16.33 -8.72 18.41
N MET A 114 -16.21 -7.39 18.31
CA MET A 114 -15.19 -6.64 19.00
C MET A 114 -15.72 -5.35 19.61
N ARG A 115 -15.01 -4.86 20.62
CA ARG A 115 -15.18 -3.54 21.22
C ARG A 115 -13.82 -2.89 21.41
N LEU A 116 -13.74 -1.62 21.07
CA LEU A 116 -12.57 -0.78 21.29
C LEU A 116 -12.93 0.34 22.27
N TYR A 117 -12.08 0.51 23.27
CA TYR A 117 -12.29 1.51 24.32
C TYR A 117 -11.11 2.49 24.41
N ASP A 118 -11.43 3.74 24.70
CA ASP A 118 -10.50 4.70 25.27
C ASP A 118 -10.47 4.48 26.78
N VAL A 119 -9.35 4.01 27.30
CA VAL A 119 -9.20 3.63 28.72
C VAL A 119 -9.20 4.85 29.63
N PHE A 120 -8.59 5.96 29.23
CA PHE A 120 -8.49 7.15 30.05
C PHE A 120 -9.84 7.86 30.19
N ASN A 121 -10.59 7.94 29.10
CA ASN A 121 -11.93 8.53 29.07
C ASN A 121 -13.03 7.56 29.55
N GLY A 122 -12.73 6.26 29.65
CA GLY A 122 -13.68 5.23 30.04
C GLY A 122 -14.84 5.07 29.05
N THR A 123 -14.60 5.31 27.75
CA THR A 123 -15.63 5.30 26.71
C THR A 123 -15.38 4.24 25.65
N GLU A 124 -16.47 3.63 25.16
CA GLU A 124 -16.44 2.79 23.96
C GLU A 124 -16.33 3.69 22.72
N ILE A 125 -15.32 3.48 21.90
CA ILE A 125 -15.08 4.26 20.68
C ILE A 125 -15.45 3.49 19.41
N GLU A 126 -15.51 2.14 19.48
CA GLU A 126 -15.98 1.31 18.37
C GLU A 126 -16.58 0.01 18.86
N LYS A 127 -17.65 -0.41 18.17
CA LYS A 127 -18.29 -1.72 18.32
C LYS A 127 -18.54 -2.31 16.95
N LEU A 128 -17.99 -3.49 16.70
CA LEU A 128 -18.06 -4.15 15.40
C LEU A 128 -18.54 -5.59 15.53
N GLN A 129 -19.28 -6.04 14.53
CA GLN A 129 -19.60 -7.42 14.29
C GLN A 129 -19.36 -7.76 12.82
N LEU A 130 -18.48 -8.72 12.55
CA LEU A 130 -18.20 -9.26 11.23
C LEU A 130 -18.63 -10.71 11.16
N THR A 131 -19.10 -11.15 10.00
CA THR A 131 -19.40 -12.56 9.75
C THR A 131 -18.78 -12.96 8.41
N VAL A 132 -18.01 -14.02 8.41
CA VAL A 132 -17.38 -14.60 7.21
C VAL A 132 -17.89 -16.03 7.00
N PRO A 133 -18.04 -16.49 5.75
CA PRO A 133 -18.63 -17.79 5.44
C PRO A 133 -17.77 -18.96 5.94
N ASP A 134 -16.45 -18.86 5.88
CA ASP A 134 -15.51 -19.92 6.14
C ASP A 134 -14.21 -19.45 6.82
N GLU A 135 -13.35 -20.42 7.16
CA GLU A 135 -12.10 -20.16 7.87
C GLU A 135 -10.99 -19.55 7.01
N ASP A 136 -11.07 -19.65 5.69
CA ASP A 136 -10.08 -19.11 4.77
C ASP A 136 -10.01 -17.58 4.87
N LEU A 137 -11.08 -16.94 5.33
CA LEU A 137 -11.18 -15.51 5.53
C LEU A 137 -10.74 -15.01 6.92
N ILE A 138 -10.35 -15.91 7.84
CA ILE A 138 -9.97 -15.54 9.22
C ILE A 138 -8.79 -14.55 9.25
N ARG A 139 -7.79 -14.73 8.39
CA ARG A 139 -6.67 -13.79 8.29
C ARG A 139 -7.16 -12.41 7.87
N ARG A 140 -8.02 -12.36 6.86
CA ARG A 140 -8.61 -11.11 6.37
C ARG A 140 -9.43 -10.40 7.46
N VAL A 141 -10.17 -11.13 8.29
CA VAL A 141 -10.85 -10.56 9.47
C VAL A 141 -9.85 -9.84 10.39
N GLY A 142 -8.69 -10.45 10.67
CA GLY A 142 -7.64 -9.82 11.47
C GLY A 142 -7.11 -8.52 10.86
N HIS A 143 -6.88 -8.48 9.55
CA HIS A 143 -6.45 -7.30 8.83
C HIS A 143 -7.52 -6.20 8.81
N THR A 144 -8.77 -6.55 8.53
CA THR A 144 -9.90 -5.62 8.53
C THR A 144 -10.11 -4.98 9.91
N VAL A 145 -10.02 -5.79 10.99
CA VAL A 145 -10.09 -5.24 12.36
C VAL A 145 -8.94 -4.30 12.64
N SER A 146 -7.74 -4.64 12.18
CA SER A 146 -6.57 -3.74 12.32
C SER A 146 -6.79 -2.40 11.64
N ASP A 147 -7.37 -2.40 10.43
CA ASP A 147 -7.70 -1.19 9.68
C ASP A 147 -8.70 -0.31 10.46
N ILE A 148 -9.76 -0.92 10.99
CA ILE A 148 -10.78 -0.21 11.77
C ILE A 148 -10.17 0.39 13.05
N VAL A 149 -9.38 -0.39 13.79
CA VAL A 149 -8.71 0.10 15.02
C VAL A 149 -7.75 1.25 14.68
N TYR A 150 -6.95 1.08 13.63
CA TYR A 150 -6.03 2.11 13.15
C TYR A 150 -6.77 3.40 12.81
N GLU A 151 -7.82 3.31 12.00
CA GLU A 151 -8.60 4.46 11.55
C GLU A 151 -9.30 5.18 12.70
N ARG A 152 -9.89 4.42 13.65
CA ARG A 152 -10.58 5.01 14.81
C ARG A 152 -9.68 5.77 15.75
N ILE A 153 -8.43 5.33 15.87
CA ILE A 153 -7.45 5.96 16.78
C ILE A 153 -6.69 7.08 16.09
N THR A 154 -6.28 6.88 14.83
CA THR A 154 -5.43 7.85 14.12
C THR A 154 -6.19 8.85 13.26
N GLY A 155 -7.44 8.56 12.90
CA GLY A 155 -8.22 9.33 11.93
C GLY A 155 -7.80 9.10 10.47
N GLU A 156 -6.86 8.19 10.20
CA GLU A 156 -6.35 7.88 8.87
C GLU A 156 -6.82 6.49 8.42
N THR A 157 -7.10 6.34 7.14
CA THR A 157 -7.48 5.04 6.54
C THR A 157 -6.41 3.99 6.82
N GLY A 158 -6.85 2.80 7.23
CA GLY A 158 -5.99 1.63 7.40
C GLY A 158 -5.42 1.13 6.06
N TYR A 159 -4.44 0.22 6.13
CA TYR A 159 -3.77 -0.35 4.95
C TYR A 159 -3.44 -1.83 5.12
N PHE A 160 -3.91 -2.46 6.20
CA PHE A 160 -3.53 -3.83 6.54
C PHE A 160 -4.28 -4.89 5.74
N ASP A 161 -5.56 -4.64 5.35
CA ASP A 161 -6.30 -5.51 4.43
C ASP A 161 -5.92 -5.21 2.97
N THR A 162 -4.61 -5.25 2.68
CA THR A 162 -4.06 -5.03 1.35
C THR A 162 -3.13 -6.15 0.93
N ARG A 163 -2.86 -6.24 -0.37
CA ARG A 163 -2.00 -7.25 -0.94
C ARG A 163 -0.85 -6.63 -1.73
N ILE A 164 0.25 -7.34 -1.79
CA ILE A 164 1.42 -6.98 -2.58
C ILE A 164 1.47 -7.88 -3.80
N VAL A 165 1.51 -7.30 -5.00
CA VAL A 165 1.82 -8.00 -6.23
C VAL A 165 3.30 -7.79 -6.56
N TYR A 166 3.99 -8.86 -6.90
CA TYR A 166 5.44 -8.81 -7.15
C TYR A 166 5.88 -9.89 -8.13
N VAL A 167 7.12 -9.78 -8.60
CA VAL A 167 7.77 -10.83 -9.39
C VAL A 167 8.60 -11.69 -8.44
N SER A 168 8.19 -12.93 -8.27
CA SER A 168 8.99 -13.96 -7.59
C SER A 168 10.04 -14.50 -8.54
N GLU A 169 11.29 -14.52 -8.09
CA GLU A 169 12.44 -14.97 -8.86
C GLU A 169 13.15 -16.11 -8.13
N VAL A 170 13.28 -17.25 -8.78
CA VAL A 170 13.91 -18.46 -8.22
C VAL A 170 14.85 -19.10 -9.23
N GLY A 171 15.84 -19.84 -8.72
CA GLY A 171 16.84 -20.55 -9.54
C GLY A 171 18.16 -19.82 -9.71
N PRO A 172 19.17 -20.48 -10.33
CA PRO A 172 20.48 -19.90 -10.57
C PRO A 172 20.39 -18.75 -11.56
N LEU A 173 21.43 -17.87 -11.58
CA LEU A 173 21.45 -16.62 -12.36
C LEU A 173 21.17 -16.80 -13.85
N ASP A 174 21.61 -17.90 -14.41
CA ASP A 174 21.50 -18.23 -15.84
C ASP A 174 20.21 -18.97 -16.22
N GLN A 175 19.43 -19.41 -15.21
CA GLN A 175 18.17 -20.16 -15.40
C GLN A 175 17.07 -19.70 -14.45
N ARG A 176 17.01 -18.38 -14.22
CA ARG A 176 15.99 -17.81 -13.31
C ARG A 176 14.60 -17.92 -13.88
N VAL A 177 13.70 -18.50 -13.09
CA VAL A 177 12.28 -18.52 -13.38
C VAL A 177 11.62 -17.34 -12.66
N LYS A 178 10.93 -16.49 -13.42
CA LYS A 178 10.18 -15.36 -12.90
C LYS A 178 8.69 -15.63 -12.99
N ARG A 179 7.98 -15.43 -11.89
CA ARG A 179 6.52 -15.61 -11.80
C ARG A 179 5.88 -14.38 -11.21
N LEU A 180 4.74 -13.99 -11.76
CA LEU A 180 3.85 -13.06 -11.10
C LEU A 180 3.29 -13.73 -9.85
N ALA A 181 3.37 -13.07 -8.71
CA ALA A 181 2.92 -13.57 -7.43
C ALA A 181 2.20 -12.48 -6.64
N ILE A 182 1.34 -12.91 -5.71
CA ILE A 182 0.61 -12.03 -4.80
C ILE A 182 0.70 -12.61 -3.38
N MET A 183 0.71 -11.74 -2.37
CA MET A 183 0.68 -12.09 -0.95
C MET A 183 0.01 -11.00 -0.13
N ASP A 184 -0.38 -11.31 1.10
CA ASP A 184 -0.81 -10.29 2.07
C ASP A 184 0.35 -9.33 2.38
N GLN A 185 0.02 -8.12 2.81
CA GLN A 185 1.02 -7.08 3.07
C GLN A 185 2.00 -7.45 4.19
N ASP A 186 1.62 -8.35 5.10
CA ASP A 186 2.46 -8.83 6.21
C ASP A 186 3.49 -9.90 5.79
N GLY A 187 3.48 -10.32 4.51
CA GLY A 187 4.42 -11.29 3.97
C GLY A 187 4.22 -12.73 4.47
N HIS A 188 3.04 -13.07 5.01
CA HIS A 188 2.77 -14.39 5.52
C HIS A 188 2.87 -15.47 4.42
N ILE A 189 3.65 -16.52 4.69
CA ILE A 189 4.00 -17.51 3.65
C ILE A 189 2.77 -18.23 3.06
N GLU A 190 1.75 -18.51 3.87
CA GLU A 190 0.53 -19.18 3.41
C GLU A 190 -0.37 -18.28 2.55
N SER A 191 -0.17 -16.96 2.58
CA SER A 191 -0.87 -16.01 1.71
C SER A 191 -0.24 -15.88 0.32
N HIS A 192 0.96 -16.44 0.14
CA HIS A 192 1.69 -16.39 -1.12
C HIS A 192 1.02 -17.26 -2.19
N GLN A 193 0.70 -16.68 -3.33
CA GLN A 193 0.10 -17.35 -4.46
C GLN A 193 0.78 -16.93 -5.77
N PHE A 194 1.14 -17.90 -6.62
CA PHE A 194 1.57 -17.65 -7.98
C PHE A 194 0.39 -17.39 -8.89
N LEU A 195 0.47 -16.32 -9.69
CA LEU A 195 -0.54 -15.95 -10.70
C LEU A 195 -0.13 -16.41 -12.11
N THR A 196 1.15 -16.74 -12.33
CA THR A 196 1.68 -17.27 -13.59
C THR A 196 2.55 -18.48 -13.37
N ASP A 197 2.69 -19.33 -14.41
CA ASP A 197 3.41 -20.61 -14.34
C ASP A 197 4.95 -20.50 -14.49
N GLY A 198 5.45 -19.32 -14.87
CA GLY A 198 6.89 -19.05 -15.05
C GLY A 198 7.48 -19.48 -16.38
N LYS A 199 6.65 -19.88 -17.37
CA LYS A 199 7.14 -20.22 -18.72
C LYS A 199 7.63 -19.00 -19.49
N ASN A 200 7.04 -17.85 -19.21
CA ASN A 200 7.38 -16.58 -19.83
C ASN A 200 7.98 -15.61 -18.83
N LEU A 201 8.87 -14.73 -19.29
CA LEU A 201 9.39 -13.65 -18.47
C LEU A 201 8.27 -12.65 -18.17
N VAL A 202 8.01 -12.39 -16.88
CA VAL A 202 7.05 -11.42 -16.40
C VAL A 202 7.76 -10.29 -15.67
N LEU A 203 7.28 -9.04 -15.83
CA LEU A 203 7.90 -7.84 -15.27
C LEU A 203 6.85 -6.80 -14.86
N THR A 204 7.24 -5.90 -13.98
CA THR A 204 6.56 -4.64 -13.64
C THR A 204 5.06 -4.75 -13.32
N PRO A 205 4.63 -5.67 -12.44
CA PRO A 205 3.24 -5.74 -12.06
C PRO A 205 2.79 -4.47 -11.30
N ARG A 206 1.54 -4.04 -11.54
CA ARG A 206 0.92 -2.91 -10.84
C ARG A 206 -0.56 -3.15 -10.65
N PHE A 207 -1.05 -2.87 -9.44
CA PHE A 207 -2.48 -2.85 -9.18
C PHE A 207 -3.17 -1.68 -9.89
N ALA A 208 -4.39 -1.93 -10.35
CA ALA A 208 -5.33 -0.86 -10.63
C ALA A 208 -5.88 -0.28 -9.32
N PRO A 209 -6.35 0.97 -9.31
CA PRO A 209 -6.96 1.58 -8.12
C PRO A 209 -8.18 0.82 -7.58
N ASN A 210 -8.86 0.03 -8.40
CA ASN A 210 -9.98 -0.83 -7.99
C ASN A 210 -9.56 -2.07 -7.16
N ASN A 211 -8.25 -2.34 -7.02
CA ASN A 211 -7.64 -3.46 -6.31
C ASN A 211 -8.05 -4.87 -6.80
N GLN A 212 -8.69 -4.98 -7.97
CA GLN A 212 -9.15 -6.24 -8.55
C GLN A 212 -8.37 -6.64 -9.80
N THR A 213 -7.79 -5.67 -10.47
CA THR A 213 -7.02 -5.90 -11.70
C THR A 213 -5.57 -5.52 -11.52
N ILE A 214 -4.71 -6.19 -12.27
CA ILE A 214 -3.26 -5.97 -12.29
C ILE A 214 -2.83 -5.76 -13.73
N THR A 215 -2.02 -4.73 -14.02
CA THR A 215 -1.24 -4.69 -15.26
C THR A 215 0.12 -5.32 -15.01
N TYR A 216 0.64 -6.00 -16.02
CA TYR A 216 2.01 -6.50 -16.04
C TYR A 216 2.50 -6.69 -17.46
N MET A 217 3.81 -6.81 -17.63
CA MET A 217 4.43 -7.20 -18.89
C MET A 217 4.74 -8.68 -18.90
N GLU A 218 4.52 -9.34 -20.03
CA GLU A 218 4.93 -10.69 -20.31
C GLU A 218 5.63 -10.77 -21.67
N TYR A 219 6.78 -11.45 -21.72
CA TYR A 219 7.48 -11.73 -22.98
C TYR A 219 7.02 -13.07 -23.52
N LYS A 220 6.17 -13.05 -24.54
CA LYS A 220 5.73 -14.24 -25.25
C LYS A 220 6.42 -14.29 -26.61
N ASN A 221 7.17 -15.36 -26.88
CA ASN A 221 8.00 -15.51 -28.11
C ASN A 221 8.96 -14.33 -28.31
N ASN A 222 9.61 -13.88 -27.24
CA ASN A 222 10.53 -12.71 -27.19
C ASN A 222 9.86 -11.36 -27.57
N LEU A 223 8.53 -11.29 -27.63
CA LEU A 223 7.79 -10.06 -27.84
C LEU A 223 7.16 -9.60 -26.52
N PRO A 224 7.47 -8.37 -26.05
CA PRO A 224 6.84 -7.82 -24.87
C PRO A 224 5.38 -7.47 -25.16
N ARG A 225 4.50 -7.83 -24.25
CA ARG A 225 3.07 -7.52 -24.29
C ARG A 225 2.60 -7.03 -22.94
N VAL A 226 1.70 -6.06 -22.93
CA VAL A 226 1.02 -5.60 -21.73
C VAL A 226 -0.26 -6.40 -21.55
N TYR A 227 -0.40 -6.97 -20.36
CA TYR A 227 -1.59 -7.72 -19.96
C TYR A 227 -2.32 -6.99 -18.84
N ILE A 228 -3.65 -7.14 -18.82
CA ILE A 228 -4.48 -6.96 -17.64
C ILE A 228 -4.87 -8.35 -17.15
N TYR A 229 -4.75 -8.57 -15.85
CA TYR A 229 -5.13 -9.78 -15.14
C TYR A 229 -6.24 -9.44 -14.14
N ASP A 230 -7.37 -10.09 -14.23
CA ASP A 230 -8.45 -10.00 -13.25
C ASP A 230 -8.24 -11.03 -12.14
N LEU A 231 -8.13 -10.55 -10.90
CA LEU A 231 -7.86 -11.40 -9.75
C LEU A 231 -9.05 -12.24 -9.28
N LEU A 232 -10.27 -11.85 -9.66
CA LEU A 232 -11.48 -12.59 -9.29
C LEU A 232 -11.76 -13.74 -10.26
N THR A 233 -11.63 -13.47 -11.55
CA THR A 233 -11.94 -14.45 -12.59
C THR A 233 -10.72 -15.27 -13.01
N GLY A 234 -9.50 -14.78 -12.76
CA GLY A 234 -8.25 -15.35 -13.26
C GLY A 234 -8.03 -15.11 -14.76
N GLU A 235 -8.90 -14.34 -15.42
CA GLU A 235 -8.79 -14.03 -16.83
C GLU A 235 -7.66 -13.07 -17.14
N ARG A 236 -7.03 -13.25 -18.31
CA ARG A 236 -5.93 -12.40 -18.80
C ARG A 236 -6.27 -11.88 -20.18
N GLU A 237 -6.17 -10.57 -20.33
CA GLU A 237 -6.39 -9.88 -21.58
C GLU A 237 -5.13 -9.14 -22.03
N ILE A 238 -4.77 -9.26 -23.32
CA ILE A 238 -3.73 -8.43 -23.95
C ILE A 238 -4.30 -7.04 -24.17
N VAL A 239 -3.68 -6.04 -23.56
CA VAL A 239 -4.08 -4.64 -23.66
C VAL A 239 -3.33 -3.95 -24.79
N GLY A 240 -2.08 -4.36 -25.03
CA GLY A 240 -1.24 -3.80 -26.07
C GLY A 240 -0.24 -4.83 -26.61
N ASP A 241 -0.22 -4.96 -27.93
CA ASP A 241 0.77 -5.71 -28.71
C ASP A 241 1.62 -4.70 -29.48
N PHE A 242 2.60 -4.12 -28.82
CA PHE A 242 3.41 -3.05 -29.36
C PHE A 242 4.68 -3.62 -29.98
N PRO A 243 5.11 -3.12 -31.17
CA PRO A 243 6.28 -3.65 -31.87
C PRO A 243 7.62 -3.33 -31.19
N GLY A 244 7.64 -2.52 -30.14
CA GLY A 244 8.80 -2.13 -29.38
C GLY A 244 8.75 -2.55 -27.92
N MET A 245 9.80 -2.25 -27.17
CA MET A 245 9.85 -2.53 -25.73
C MET A 245 8.94 -1.55 -24.98
N THR A 246 8.00 -2.08 -24.21
CA THR A 246 7.09 -1.32 -23.34
C THR A 246 7.52 -1.48 -21.91
N PHE A 247 7.48 -0.41 -21.12
CA PHE A 247 7.89 -0.45 -19.73
C PHE A 247 6.87 0.22 -18.81
N ALA A 248 6.77 -0.32 -17.58
CA ALA A 248 6.11 0.27 -16.43
C ALA A 248 4.67 0.76 -16.67
N PRO A 249 3.76 -0.07 -17.21
CA PRO A 249 2.37 0.34 -17.36
C PRO A 249 1.75 0.67 -16.00
N ARG A 250 1.06 1.82 -15.90
CA ARG A 250 0.34 2.26 -14.69
C ARG A 250 -1.04 2.78 -15.05
N PHE A 251 -2.03 2.34 -14.28
CA PHE A 251 -3.39 2.85 -14.41
C PHE A 251 -3.50 4.33 -14.03
N SER A 252 -4.43 5.02 -14.71
CA SER A 252 -4.98 6.27 -14.22
C SER A 252 -5.80 6.04 -12.94
N PRO A 253 -5.99 7.06 -12.08
CA PRO A 253 -6.76 6.92 -10.83
C PRO A 253 -8.21 6.45 -11.03
N ASP A 254 -8.81 6.75 -12.19
CA ASP A 254 -10.16 6.30 -12.56
C ASP A 254 -10.19 4.91 -13.21
N SER A 255 -9.04 4.24 -13.36
CA SER A 255 -8.85 2.92 -13.97
C SER A 255 -9.29 2.82 -15.46
N LYS A 256 -9.48 3.96 -16.16
CA LYS A 256 -9.92 3.97 -17.57
C LYS A 256 -8.77 4.01 -18.56
N SER A 257 -7.60 4.45 -18.12
CA SER A 257 -6.43 4.58 -18.97
C SER A 257 -5.19 3.95 -18.33
N VAL A 258 -4.20 3.68 -19.16
CA VAL A 258 -2.86 3.24 -18.74
C VAL A 258 -1.84 4.18 -19.36
N VAL A 259 -0.96 4.73 -18.52
CA VAL A 259 0.24 5.43 -18.99
C VAL A 259 1.43 4.47 -18.97
N MET A 260 2.25 4.50 -20.02
CA MET A 260 3.41 3.60 -20.18
C MET A 260 4.49 4.28 -21.00
N SER A 261 5.70 3.77 -20.91
CA SER A 261 6.76 4.12 -21.85
C SER A 261 6.87 3.07 -22.95
N PHE A 262 7.06 3.53 -24.17
CA PHE A 262 7.21 2.68 -25.34
C PHE A 262 8.45 3.09 -26.14
N SER A 263 9.29 2.10 -26.46
CA SER A 263 10.51 2.30 -27.24
C SER A 263 10.24 2.00 -28.73
N ASP A 264 10.42 2.99 -29.59
CA ASP A 264 10.34 2.82 -31.02
C ASP A 264 11.52 1.95 -31.52
N PRO A 265 11.26 0.78 -32.15
CA PRO A 265 12.31 -0.11 -32.60
C PRO A 265 13.25 0.51 -33.66
N LYS A 266 12.82 1.55 -34.39
CA LYS A 266 13.62 2.21 -35.43
C LYS A 266 14.61 3.22 -34.87
N THR A 267 14.19 3.95 -33.82
CA THR A 267 15.00 5.03 -33.22
C THR A 267 15.66 4.60 -31.92
N ALA A 268 15.25 3.48 -31.32
CA ALA A 268 15.60 3.03 -29.98
C ALA A 268 15.32 4.08 -28.89
N ASN A 269 14.49 5.10 -29.21
CA ASN A 269 14.08 6.12 -28.26
C ASN A 269 12.79 5.69 -27.54
N SER A 270 12.67 6.01 -26.24
CA SER A 270 11.50 5.72 -25.43
C SER A 270 10.75 6.99 -25.09
N GLU A 271 9.45 6.96 -25.29
CA GLU A 271 8.54 8.07 -25.05
C GLU A 271 7.36 7.65 -24.19
N ILE A 272 6.67 8.59 -23.58
CA ILE A 272 5.50 8.33 -22.76
C ILE A 272 4.24 8.33 -23.65
N TYR A 273 3.41 7.32 -23.44
CA TYR A 273 2.13 7.14 -24.13
C TYR A 273 1.00 6.94 -23.11
N LEU A 274 -0.15 7.47 -23.47
CA LEU A 274 -1.44 7.24 -22.78
C LEU A 274 -2.29 6.35 -23.65
N MET A 275 -2.89 5.31 -23.06
CA MET A 275 -3.80 4.41 -23.74
C MET A 275 -5.14 4.34 -23.01
N ASP A 276 -6.23 4.54 -23.71
CA ASP A 276 -7.58 4.24 -23.23
C ASP A 276 -7.81 2.73 -23.24
N ILE A 277 -8.24 2.15 -22.13
CA ILE A 277 -8.36 0.69 -21.96
C ILE A 277 -9.50 0.13 -22.81
N ASN A 278 -10.60 0.87 -22.98
CA ASN A 278 -11.79 0.39 -23.68
C ASN A 278 -11.62 0.49 -25.20
N THR A 279 -11.17 1.65 -25.68
CA THR A 279 -11.06 1.94 -27.12
C THR A 279 -9.74 1.46 -27.70
N ARG A 280 -8.74 1.17 -26.86
CA ARG A 280 -7.35 0.84 -27.26
C ARG A 280 -6.65 1.98 -28.02
N SER A 281 -7.21 3.18 -28.00
CA SER A 281 -6.56 4.35 -28.60
C SER A 281 -5.29 4.69 -27.87
N LEU A 282 -4.21 4.95 -28.60
CA LEU A 282 -2.88 5.26 -28.08
C LEU A 282 -2.50 6.68 -28.46
N GLU A 283 -2.19 7.51 -27.46
CA GLU A 283 -1.74 8.88 -27.62
C GLU A 283 -0.28 9.03 -27.14
N ARG A 284 0.58 9.63 -27.97
CA ARG A 284 1.95 9.94 -27.60
C ARG A 284 2.02 11.29 -26.89
N LEU A 285 2.43 11.28 -25.61
CA LEU A 285 2.50 12.48 -24.78
C LEU A 285 3.84 13.22 -24.89
N THR A 286 4.96 12.50 -25.07
CA THR A 286 6.27 13.12 -25.18
C THR A 286 6.90 12.93 -26.55
N LYS A 287 7.69 13.91 -27.03
CA LYS A 287 8.39 13.93 -28.31
C LYS A 287 9.73 14.62 -28.13
N ASP A 288 10.69 13.90 -27.60
CA ASP A 288 12.05 14.44 -27.33
C ASP A 288 13.11 13.47 -27.83
N SER A 289 14.37 13.92 -27.94
CA SER A 289 15.49 13.05 -28.24
C SER A 289 15.96 12.25 -27.02
N GLY A 290 15.54 12.64 -25.83
CA GLY A 290 15.82 11.95 -24.58
C GLY A 290 14.93 10.71 -24.37
N ILE A 291 15.42 9.81 -23.54
CA ILE A 291 14.70 8.59 -23.15
C ILE A 291 13.75 8.91 -22.00
N ASP A 292 12.46 8.87 -22.27
CA ASP A 292 11.38 9.13 -21.30
C ASP A 292 10.79 7.80 -20.80
N THR A 293 10.84 7.55 -19.47
CA THR A 293 10.41 6.28 -18.89
C THR A 293 9.73 6.42 -17.52
N SER A 294 9.17 5.31 -17.04
CA SER A 294 8.61 5.15 -15.69
C SER A 294 7.57 6.19 -15.30
N PRO A 295 6.54 6.43 -16.12
CA PRO A 295 5.50 7.40 -15.80
C PRO A 295 4.64 6.97 -14.61
N SER A 296 4.13 7.95 -13.85
CA SER A 296 3.15 7.73 -12.75
C SER A 296 2.21 8.92 -12.66
N PHE A 297 0.90 8.65 -12.63
CA PHE A 297 -0.11 9.68 -12.43
C PHE A 297 -0.07 10.29 -11.04
N SER A 298 -0.45 11.56 -10.94
CA SER A 298 -0.94 12.17 -9.70
C SER A 298 -2.29 11.55 -9.29
N PRO A 299 -2.66 11.57 -7.99
CA PRO A 299 -3.89 10.93 -7.52
C PRO A 299 -5.18 11.58 -8.05
N ASP A 300 -5.13 12.84 -8.49
CA ASP A 300 -6.23 13.53 -9.19
C ASP A 300 -6.28 13.21 -10.69
N GLY A 301 -5.26 12.54 -11.24
CA GLY A 301 -5.14 12.19 -12.65
C GLY A 301 -4.78 13.34 -13.58
N GLU A 302 -4.49 14.53 -13.08
CA GLU A 302 -4.24 15.72 -13.90
C GLU A 302 -2.77 15.90 -14.31
N GLN A 303 -1.85 15.23 -13.58
CA GLN A 303 -0.41 15.31 -13.85
C GLN A 303 0.22 13.92 -13.95
N ILE A 304 1.38 13.88 -14.61
CA ILE A 304 2.23 12.68 -14.73
C ILE A 304 3.64 13.07 -14.33
N VAL A 305 4.24 12.30 -13.40
CA VAL A 305 5.67 12.34 -13.13
C VAL A 305 6.36 11.24 -13.91
N PHE A 306 7.54 11.51 -14.46
CA PHE A 306 8.34 10.55 -15.23
C PHE A 306 9.83 10.86 -15.10
N ASN A 307 10.69 9.95 -15.54
CA ASN A 307 12.10 10.25 -15.66
C ASN A 307 12.53 10.41 -17.12
N SER A 308 13.48 11.30 -17.35
CA SER A 308 13.98 11.66 -18.67
C SER A 308 15.45 12.04 -18.59
N ASP A 309 16.23 11.66 -19.60
CA ASP A 309 17.62 12.08 -19.76
C ASP A 309 17.81 13.24 -20.75
N ARG A 310 16.73 13.93 -21.15
CA ARG A 310 16.75 15.10 -22.07
C ARG A 310 17.71 16.22 -21.65
N GLY A 311 18.10 16.27 -20.39
CA GLY A 311 19.11 17.19 -19.84
C GLY A 311 20.52 16.61 -19.75
N GLY A 312 20.79 15.47 -20.39
CA GLY A 312 22.11 14.79 -20.42
C GLY A 312 22.29 13.68 -19.36
N SER A 313 21.44 13.64 -18.33
CA SER A 313 21.40 12.54 -17.35
C SER A 313 19.97 12.35 -16.84
N PRO A 314 19.55 11.11 -16.49
CA PRO A 314 18.21 10.85 -16.03
C PRO A 314 17.82 11.67 -14.79
N GLN A 315 16.73 12.42 -14.92
CA GLN A 315 16.16 13.32 -13.92
C GLN A 315 14.64 13.14 -13.88
N LEU A 316 13.98 13.65 -12.84
CA LEU A 316 12.53 13.62 -12.71
C LEU A 316 11.90 14.88 -13.31
N PHE A 317 10.85 14.64 -14.07
CA PHE A 317 10.04 15.67 -14.71
C PHE A 317 8.56 15.45 -14.38
N THR A 318 7.79 16.52 -14.38
CA THR A 318 6.31 16.49 -14.36
C THR A 318 5.78 17.09 -15.65
N MET A 319 4.58 16.66 -16.06
CA MET A 319 3.80 17.24 -17.15
C MET A 319 2.31 17.15 -16.83
N ASN A 320 1.49 17.90 -17.55
CA ASN A 320 0.05 17.70 -17.55
C ASN A 320 -0.30 16.36 -18.21
N LYS A 321 -1.50 15.81 -17.94
CA LYS A 321 -1.96 14.53 -18.53
C LYS A 321 -2.04 14.53 -20.06
N ASP A 322 -2.13 15.71 -20.68
CA ASP A 322 -2.13 15.91 -22.14
C ASP A 322 -0.72 16.08 -22.74
N GLY A 323 0.34 15.87 -21.95
CA GLY A 323 1.73 16.00 -22.38
C GLY A 323 2.28 17.43 -22.39
N THR A 324 1.48 18.44 -22.01
CA THR A 324 1.91 19.84 -21.96
C THR A 324 2.63 20.18 -20.64
N ASN A 325 3.24 21.35 -20.55
CA ASN A 325 3.85 21.93 -19.34
C ASN A 325 4.93 21.05 -18.70
N ILE A 326 5.80 20.46 -19.53
CA ILE A 326 6.91 19.61 -19.05
C ILE A 326 7.90 20.45 -18.23
N LYS A 327 8.16 20.04 -16.98
CA LYS A 327 9.09 20.70 -16.05
C LYS A 327 9.97 19.71 -15.33
N ARG A 328 11.27 20.00 -15.25
CA ARG A 328 12.19 19.26 -14.39
C ARG A 328 11.92 19.63 -12.93
N ILE A 329 11.79 18.62 -12.05
CA ILE A 329 11.59 18.79 -10.61
C ILE A 329 12.82 18.39 -9.79
N SER A 330 13.59 17.35 -10.17
CA SER A 330 14.79 16.96 -9.44
C SER A 330 15.92 17.98 -9.64
N LYS A 331 16.53 18.42 -8.52
CA LYS A 331 17.58 19.47 -8.50
C LYS A 331 18.93 18.95 -7.98
N GLY A 332 18.95 17.76 -7.35
CA GLY A 332 20.13 17.19 -6.70
C GLY A 332 21.12 16.56 -7.66
N ARG A 333 22.28 16.15 -7.11
CA ARG A 333 23.29 15.36 -7.84
C ARG A 333 22.84 13.92 -8.00
N GLY A 334 23.31 13.24 -9.04
CA GLY A 334 23.06 11.82 -9.31
C GLY A 334 22.02 11.58 -10.38
N VAL A 335 21.73 10.32 -10.59
CA VAL A 335 20.72 9.83 -11.54
C VAL A 335 19.43 9.53 -10.76
N TYR A 336 18.30 10.02 -11.24
CA TYR A 336 17.00 9.77 -10.67
C TYR A 336 16.18 8.86 -11.57
N GLY A 337 15.35 7.99 -10.98
CA GLY A 337 14.48 7.09 -11.74
C GLY A 337 13.33 6.56 -10.92
N ASN A 338 12.46 5.78 -11.57
CA ASN A 338 11.32 5.10 -10.97
C ASN A 338 10.45 5.98 -10.04
N PRO A 339 10.04 7.19 -10.49
CA PRO A 339 9.21 8.04 -9.66
C PRO A 339 7.82 7.42 -9.43
N VAL A 340 7.28 7.61 -8.25
CA VAL A 340 5.91 7.20 -7.89
C VAL A 340 5.25 8.28 -7.07
N TRP A 341 4.13 8.80 -7.59
CA TRP A 341 3.35 9.79 -6.88
C TRP A 341 2.64 9.16 -5.67
N SER A 342 2.69 9.85 -4.53
CA SER A 342 1.95 9.45 -3.32
C SER A 342 0.44 9.51 -3.56
N PRO A 343 -0.35 8.53 -3.09
CA PRO A 343 -1.81 8.61 -3.17
C PRO A 343 -2.40 9.78 -2.39
N ARG A 344 -1.64 10.43 -1.51
CA ARG A 344 -2.02 11.67 -0.81
C ARG A 344 -1.83 12.93 -1.66
N GLY A 345 -1.11 12.83 -2.77
CA GLY A 345 -0.82 13.97 -3.66
C GLY A 345 0.29 14.90 -3.19
N ASP A 346 0.89 14.66 -2.05
CA ASP A 346 1.84 15.53 -1.37
C ASP A 346 3.31 15.26 -1.74
N LEU A 347 3.66 14.00 -2.02
CA LEU A 347 5.04 13.57 -2.22
C LEU A 347 5.22 12.75 -3.50
N ILE A 348 6.47 12.72 -3.97
CA ILE A 348 6.96 11.81 -5.00
C ILE A 348 8.07 10.96 -4.39
N ALA A 349 7.91 9.63 -4.37
CA ALA A 349 8.98 8.69 -4.06
C ALA A 349 9.80 8.41 -5.31
N PHE A 350 11.11 8.17 -5.16
CA PHE A 350 12.03 7.93 -6.27
C PHE A 350 13.21 7.05 -5.88
N VAL A 351 13.84 6.48 -6.88
CA VAL A 351 15.18 5.90 -6.77
C VAL A 351 16.19 6.96 -7.17
N LYS A 352 17.29 7.06 -6.42
CA LYS A 352 18.44 7.91 -6.76
C LYS A 352 19.71 7.07 -6.73
N ASN A 353 20.57 7.26 -7.73
CA ASN A 353 21.89 6.64 -7.78
C ASN A 353 22.99 7.70 -7.73
N ILE A 354 23.86 7.58 -6.75
CA ILE A 354 25.13 8.29 -6.66
C ILE A 354 26.18 7.22 -6.42
N LYS A 355 26.83 6.77 -7.50
CA LYS A 355 27.77 5.63 -7.45
C LYS A 355 28.71 5.70 -6.24
N PRO A 356 28.88 4.61 -5.48
CA PRO A 356 28.39 3.24 -5.76
C PRO A 356 27.01 2.91 -5.16
N ASN A 357 26.32 3.86 -4.53
CA ASN A 357 25.14 3.63 -3.70
C ASN A 357 23.82 3.98 -4.40
N PHE A 358 22.78 3.24 -4.05
CA PHE A 358 21.40 3.53 -4.38
C PHE A 358 20.66 4.07 -3.16
N TYR A 359 19.66 4.88 -3.41
CA TYR A 359 18.84 5.53 -2.40
C TYR A 359 17.38 5.45 -2.79
N ILE A 360 16.51 5.21 -1.82
CA ILE A 360 15.09 5.57 -1.93
C ILE A 360 14.91 6.90 -1.23
N GLY A 361 14.33 7.85 -1.91
CA GLY A 361 14.03 9.17 -1.38
C GLY A 361 12.60 9.59 -1.66
N VAL A 362 12.19 10.67 -1.00
CA VAL A 362 10.94 11.37 -1.26
C VAL A 362 11.21 12.85 -1.40
N MET A 363 10.38 13.55 -2.19
CA MET A 363 10.41 15.01 -2.33
C MET A 363 8.99 15.53 -2.49
N ASP A 364 8.79 16.81 -2.28
CA ASP A 364 7.54 17.48 -2.60
C ASP A 364 7.28 17.44 -4.12
N THR A 365 6.05 17.62 -4.53
CA THR A 365 5.65 17.53 -5.95
C THR A 365 6.31 18.58 -6.86
N ASN A 366 6.81 19.68 -6.29
CA ASN A 366 7.60 20.70 -6.97
C ASN A 366 9.13 20.43 -6.95
N GLY A 367 9.56 19.31 -6.35
CA GLY A 367 10.96 18.90 -6.24
C GLY A 367 11.74 19.53 -5.09
N GLU A 368 11.05 20.18 -4.14
CA GLU A 368 11.66 20.70 -2.91
C GLU A 368 11.64 19.65 -1.80
N ASN A 369 12.30 19.98 -0.68
CA ASN A 369 12.33 19.15 0.52
C ASN A 369 12.75 17.67 0.25
N GLU A 370 13.68 17.47 -0.69
CA GLU A 370 14.24 16.14 -0.95
C GLU A 370 14.85 15.56 0.33
N ARG A 371 14.44 14.35 0.70
CA ARG A 371 14.98 13.58 1.82
C ARG A 371 15.20 12.13 1.45
N ILE A 372 16.30 11.57 1.92
CA ILE A 372 16.62 10.16 1.74
C ILE A 372 15.98 9.36 2.87
N VAL A 373 15.26 8.30 2.51
CA VAL A 373 14.60 7.36 3.43
C VAL A 373 15.54 6.22 3.76
N VAL A 374 16.21 5.66 2.74
CA VAL A 374 17.13 4.52 2.90
C VAL A 374 18.23 4.57 1.85
N GLN A 375 19.41 4.05 2.22
CA GLN A 375 20.58 3.84 1.35
C GLN A 375 21.01 2.39 1.41
N ASP A 376 21.33 1.78 0.26
CA ASP A 376 21.93 0.45 0.18
C ASP A 376 22.67 0.25 -1.16
N PHE A 377 23.21 -0.98 -1.33
CA PHE A 377 23.91 -1.42 -2.53
C PHE A 377 23.02 -1.45 -3.77
N SER A 378 21.79 -1.95 -3.66
CA SER A 378 20.78 -1.92 -4.73
C SER A 378 19.39 -1.73 -4.12
N LEU A 379 18.71 -0.71 -4.59
CA LEU A 379 17.35 -0.33 -4.19
C LEU A 379 16.55 0.02 -5.44
N GLU A 380 15.36 -0.56 -5.58
CA GLU A 380 14.52 -0.37 -6.76
C GLU A 380 13.03 -0.38 -6.45
N SER A 381 12.24 0.11 -7.39
CA SER A 381 10.79 -0.06 -7.48
C SER A 381 10.01 0.35 -6.21
N PRO A 382 10.17 1.58 -5.71
CA PRO A 382 9.37 2.04 -4.59
C PRO A 382 7.87 2.01 -4.96
N ALA A 383 7.04 1.65 -3.98
CA ALA A 383 5.59 1.73 -4.08
C ALA A 383 5.00 2.19 -2.74
N TRP A 384 3.97 3.01 -2.80
CA TRP A 384 3.27 3.52 -1.64
C TRP A 384 2.22 2.53 -1.12
N SER A 385 2.02 2.51 0.20
CA SER A 385 0.79 1.98 0.78
C SER A 385 -0.42 2.80 0.31
N PRO A 386 -1.65 2.25 0.29
CA PRO A 386 -2.83 3.00 -0.15
C PRO A 386 -3.08 4.29 0.60
N ASN A 387 -2.72 4.35 1.89
CA ASN A 387 -2.84 5.57 2.70
C ASN A 387 -1.65 6.55 2.56
N GLY A 388 -0.65 6.23 1.74
CA GLY A 388 0.50 7.10 1.47
C GLY A 388 1.46 7.31 2.64
N ARG A 389 1.41 6.45 3.68
CA ARG A 389 2.28 6.57 4.87
C ARG A 389 3.53 5.72 4.80
N TYR A 390 3.49 4.63 4.06
CA TYR A 390 4.56 3.63 4.03
C TYR A 390 5.03 3.41 2.61
N LEU A 391 6.31 3.05 2.49
CA LEU A 391 6.94 2.65 1.23
C LEU A 391 7.39 1.20 1.32
N ILE A 392 7.05 0.42 0.31
CA ILE A 392 7.68 -0.87 0.02
C ILE A 392 8.63 -0.70 -1.16
N PHE A 393 9.76 -1.38 -1.14
CA PHE A 393 10.76 -1.33 -2.21
C PHE A 393 11.55 -2.63 -2.28
N TYR A 394 12.18 -2.89 -3.43
CA TYR A 394 13.12 -3.99 -3.57
C TYR A 394 14.48 -3.58 -3.01
N ARG A 395 15.08 -4.47 -2.23
CA ARG A 395 16.42 -4.31 -1.65
C ARG A 395 17.25 -5.56 -1.91
N GLN A 396 18.42 -5.41 -2.52
CA GLN A 396 19.41 -6.46 -2.64
C GLN A 396 20.58 -6.17 -1.71
N GLN A 397 20.88 -7.10 -0.82
CA GLN A 397 22.08 -7.06 0.01
C GLN A 397 23.27 -7.61 -0.76
N ARG A 398 24.48 -7.10 -0.49
CA ARG A 398 25.70 -7.76 -0.96
C ARG A 398 25.77 -9.12 -0.27
N SER A 399 25.92 -10.20 -1.05
CA SER A 399 26.34 -11.47 -0.48
C SER A 399 27.76 -11.25 0.09
N ASN A 400 27.95 -11.52 1.37
CA ASN A 400 29.28 -11.64 1.92
C ASN A 400 30.00 -12.72 1.12
N SER A 401 31.28 -12.49 0.81
CA SER A 401 32.16 -13.37 -0.01
C SER A 401 32.32 -14.79 0.54
N ASP A 402 31.63 -15.15 1.60
CA ASP A 402 31.71 -16.44 2.29
C ASP A 402 30.50 -17.33 2.00
N GLY A 403 30.04 -17.36 0.77
CA GLY A 403 29.25 -18.41 0.12
C GLY A 403 28.26 -19.24 0.98
N THR A 404 27.54 -18.60 1.93
CA THR A 404 26.41 -19.24 2.63
C THR A 404 25.12 -18.51 2.39
#